data_44a2131ab76e6e18bd4620772c400b97
#
_entry.id   44a2131ab76e6e18bd4620772c400b97
#
_cell.length_a   1.000
_cell.length_b   1.000
_cell.length_c   1.000
_cell.angle_alpha   90.00
_cell.angle_beta   90.00
_cell.angle_gamma   90.00
#
_symmetry.space_group_name_H-M   'P 1'
#
loop_
_entity.id
_entity.type
_entity.pdbx_description
1 polymer ?
#
loop_
_entity_poly.entity_id
_entity_poly.type
_entity_poly.pdbx_seq_one_letter_code
_entity_poly.pdbx_strand_id
1 'polypeptide(L)'
;MFNGNNPFAHDEKGGSKIDDLPFYFIGFKSAAPEFTLRTRIWASLRAQTLYRTVSGMMNYSKAIKLLHRVENPEVVQMYGGNTDKLEQELERMARRKFKFLVSMQRYSKFNKEEHENAEFLLRAYPDLQIAYLEEEPPRKEGGDPRIFSALIDGHSEFVPETGRRRPKFRIELPGNPILGDGKSDNQNHAIIFYRGEYLQLIDANQDNYLEECLKIRNVLGEFEEYNTPSQSPYAQWGHKDFKKSPVAIVGAREYIFSENIGILGDLAAGKEQTFGTLAARSMAWVGGKLHYGHPDFLNGLYMTTRGGVSKAQKGLHLNEDIYAGMNAFGRGGRIKHTEYYQCGKGRDLGFGTILNFQTKIGTGMGEQMLSREYYYLGTQLPIDRFLTFYYGHPGFHIHNMLVILSVQTFIATSELLIPYIWSAS
;
A
#
# COMPACT_ATOMS: atom_id res chain seq x y z
N MET A 1 21.71 -3.59 -3.05
CA MET A 1 22.81 -3.86 -4.00
C MET A 1 22.25 -3.71 -5.39
N PHE A 2 22.72 -2.74 -6.14
CA PHE A 2 22.33 -2.60 -7.54
C PHE A 2 23.11 -3.63 -8.34
N ASN A 3 22.40 -4.62 -8.89
CA ASN A 3 23.00 -5.55 -9.86
C ASN A 3 23.48 -4.77 -11.08
N GLY A 4 24.64 -5.19 -11.63
CA GLY A 4 25.43 -4.52 -12.65
C GLY A 4 24.78 -4.20 -14.00
N ASN A 5 23.46 -4.14 -14.09
CA ASN A 5 22.71 -3.64 -15.22
C ASN A 5 22.15 -2.24 -14.92
N ASN A 6 23.01 -1.35 -14.48
CA ASN A 6 22.68 0.07 -14.45
C ASN A 6 22.70 0.57 -15.92
N PRO A 7 21.54 0.97 -16.48
CA PRO A 7 21.49 1.47 -17.87
C PRO A 7 22.33 2.73 -18.09
N PHE A 8 22.86 3.34 -17.02
CA PHE A 8 23.75 4.50 -17.03
C PHE A 8 25.23 4.15 -16.73
N ALA A 9 25.58 2.86 -16.64
CA ALA A 9 26.95 2.44 -16.38
C ALA A 9 27.83 2.40 -17.65
N HIS A 10 27.27 2.67 -18.80
CA HIS A 10 28.00 2.70 -20.07
C HIS A 10 28.33 4.13 -20.45
N ASP A 11 29.36 4.71 -19.84
CA ASP A 11 30.33 5.60 -20.46
C ASP A 11 31.41 6.02 -19.48
N GLU A 12 32.44 5.22 -19.40
CA GLU A 12 33.68 5.67 -18.73
C GLU A 12 34.43 6.73 -19.53
N LYS A 13 33.95 7.16 -20.69
CA LYS A 13 34.62 8.13 -21.57
C LYS A 13 33.86 9.41 -21.90
N GLY A 14 32.62 9.52 -21.58
CA GLY A 14 31.86 10.76 -21.69
C GLY A 14 31.56 11.29 -20.30
N GLY A 15 32.31 12.26 -19.85
CA GLY A 15 32.21 12.85 -18.51
C GLY A 15 30.82 13.44 -18.24
N SER A 16 29.84 12.61 -18.04
CA SER A 16 28.59 13.00 -17.43
C SER A 16 28.91 13.40 -16.00
N LYS A 17 28.82 14.69 -15.75
CA LYS A 17 29.03 15.24 -14.41
C LYS A 17 28.04 14.60 -13.48
N ILE A 18 28.41 14.36 -12.23
CA ILE A 18 27.52 13.83 -11.19
C ILE A 18 26.20 14.62 -11.13
N ASP A 19 26.25 15.90 -11.51
CA ASP A 19 25.10 16.79 -11.59
C ASP A 19 24.08 16.42 -12.67
N ASP A 20 24.49 15.67 -13.69
CA ASP A 20 23.63 15.18 -14.77
C ASP A 20 22.96 13.83 -14.45
N LEU A 21 23.38 13.18 -13.35
CA LEU A 21 22.77 11.93 -12.91
C LEU A 21 21.42 12.20 -12.25
N PRO A 22 20.45 11.31 -12.48
CA PRO A 22 19.22 11.36 -11.73
C PRO A 22 19.50 11.47 -10.23
N PHE A 23 18.81 12.36 -9.60
CA PHE A 23 18.97 12.75 -8.20
C PHE A 23 19.11 11.57 -7.23
N TYR A 24 18.43 10.44 -7.50
CA TYR A 24 18.48 9.23 -6.69
C TYR A 24 19.81 8.43 -6.75
N PHE A 25 20.75 8.81 -7.63
CA PHE A 25 22.08 8.20 -7.67
C PHE A 25 23.13 8.95 -6.85
N ILE A 26 22.85 10.19 -6.49
CA ILE A 26 23.86 11.09 -5.90
C ILE A 26 24.34 10.58 -4.55
N GLY A 27 23.47 10.08 -3.68
CA GLY A 27 23.81 9.68 -2.33
C GLY A 27 24.70 8.45 -2.17
N PHE A 28 24.93 7.68 -3.24
CA PHE A 28 25.64 6.40 -3.16
C PHE A 28 27.09 6.46 -3.61
N LYS A 29 27.59 7.61 -4.07
CA LYS A 29 28.94 7.74 -4.63
C LYS A 29 29.97 8.35 -3.71
N SER A 30 29.58 8.97 -2.61
CA SER A 30 30.49 9.66 -1.71
C SER A 30 29.94 9.70 -0.29
N ALA A 31 30.86 9.73 0.68
CA ALA A 31 30.56 9.97 2.09
C ALA A 31 30.61 11.47 2.47
N ALA A 32 30.71 12.38 1.50
CA ALA A 32 30.76 13.81 1.77
C ALA A 32 29.44 14.31 2.40
N PRO A 33 29.44 15.30 3.30
CA PRO A 33 28.27 15.77 4.03
C PRO A 33 27.12 16.23 3.14
N GLU A 34 27.41 16.88 2.02
CA GLU A 34 26.39 17.31 1.05
C GLU A 34 25.71 16.11 0.38
N PHE A 35 26.43 15.04 0.13
CA PHE A 35 25.84 13.79 -0.37
C PHE A 35 24.95 13.12 0.66
N THR A 36 25.29 13.23 1.93
CA THR A 36 24.44 12.74 3.03
C THR A 36 23.11 13.47 3.04
N LEU A 37 23.12 14.80 2.91
CA LEU A 37 21.89 15.59 2.83
C LEU A 37 21.07 15.22 1.58
N ARG A 38 21.72 15.14 0.43
CA ARG A 38 21.07 14.73 -0.83
C ARG A 38 20.50 13.32 -0.75
N THR A 39 21.18 12.40 -0.07
CA THR A 39 20.67 11.04 0.18
C THR A 39 19.39 11.07 1.02
N ARG A 40 19.32 11.92 2.03
CA ARG A 40 18.13 12.11 2.85
C ARG A 40 16.96 12.65 2.04
N ILE A 41 17.19 13.69 1.24
CA ILE A 41 16.20 14.25 0.34
C ILE A 41 15.77 13.20 -0.69
N TRP A 42 16.73 12.47 -1.27
CA TRP A 42 16.46 11.36 -2.18
C TRP A 42 15.60 10.28 -1.54
N ALA A 43 15.90 9.85 -0.31
CA ALA A 43 15.12 8.83 0.38
C ALA A 43 13.67 9.28 0.58
N SER A 44 13.46 10.54 0.96
CA SER A 44 12.11 11.12 1.11
C SER A 44 11.34 11.17 -0.21
N LEU A 45 11.95 11.70 -1.27
CA LEU A 45 11.32 11.80 -2.58
C LEU A 45 11.17 10.43 -3.26
N ARG A 46 12.19 9.60 -3.16
CA ARG A 46 12.22 8.25 -3.77
C ARG A 46 11.16 7.34 -3.17
N ALA A 47 10.86 7.53 -1.89
CA ALA A 47 9.81 6.82 -1.20
C ALA A 47 8.43 6.95 -1.87
N GLN A 48 8.21 8.09 -2.54
CA GLN A 48 6.95 8.41 -3.20
C GLN A 48 6.92 7.99 -4.68
N THR A 49 7.98 7.35 -5.20
CA THR A 49 8.03 7.02 -6.63
C THR A 49 7.35 5.71 -6.95
N LEU A 50 6.40 5.75 -7.87
CA LEU A 50 5.71 4.57 -8.38
C LEU A 50 6.69 3.52 -8.96
N TYR A 51 7.78 3.96 -9.61
CA TYR A 51 8.80 3.06 -10.12
C TYR A 51 9.40 2.15 -9.04
N ARG A 52 9.69 2.69 -7.87
CA ARG A 52 10.20 1.89 -6.73
C ARG A 52 9.18 0.85 -6.27
N THR A 53 7.92 1.26 -6.13
CA THR A 53 6.84 0.37 -5.74
C THR A 53 6.67 -0.77 -6.74
N VAL A 54 6.65 -0.45 -8.04
CA VAL A 54 6.53 -1.47 -9.09
C VAL A 54 7.75 -2.39 -9.11
N SER A 55 8.96 -1.87 -8.97
CA SER A 55 10.18 -2.67 -8.86
C SER A 55 10.11 -3.65 -7.69
N GLY A 56 9.57 -3.20 -6.55
CA GLY A 56 9.32 -4.05 -5.38
C GLY A 56 8.27 -5.14 -5.66
N MET A 57 7.16 -4.79 -6.33
CA MET A 57 6.14 -5.76 -6.74
C MET A 57 6.71 -6.87 -7.63
N MET A 58 7.61 -6.55 -8.55
CA MET A 58 8.24 -7.54 -9.44
C MET A 58 9.12 -8.55 -8.70
N ASN A 59 9.52 -8.27 -7.47
CA ASN A 59 10.28 -9.21 -6.66
C ASN A 59 9.48 -10.47 -6.30
N TYR A 60 8.15 -10.44 -6.29
CA TYR A 60 7.34 -11.64 -6.13
C TYR A 60 7.54 -12.65 -7.27
N SER A 61 7.63 -12.18 -8.50
CA SER A 61 7.96 -13.02 -9.65
C SER A 61 9.35 -13.67 -9.51
N LYS A 62 10.34 -12.87 -9.08
CA LYS A 62 11.69 -13.38 -8.82
C LYS A 62 11.72 -14.39 -7.67
N ALA A 63 11.02 -14.09 -6.59
CA ALA A 63 10.95 -14.93 -5.40
C ALA A 63 10.36 -16.31 -5.71
N ILE A 64 9.24 -16.40 -6.44
CA ILE A 64 8.61 -17.67 -6.75
C ILE A 64 9.48 -18.51 -7.70
N LYS A 65 10.16 -17.87 -8.66
CA LYS A 65 11.10 -18.55 -9.54
C LYS A 65 12.27 -19.14 -8.76
N LEU A 66 12.83 -18.37 -7.82
CA LEU A 66 13.92 -18.84 -6.95
C LEU A 66 13.46 -19.99 -6.06
N LEU A 67 12.33 -19.86 -5.37
CA LEU A 67 11.77 -20.92 -4.53
C LEU A 67 11.54 -22.20 -5.32
N HIS A 68 10.97 -22.11 -6.52
CA HIS A 68 10.73 -23.27 -7.35
C HIS A 68 12.01 -23.98 -7.76
N ARG A 69 13.07 -23.24 -8.09
CA ARG A 69 14.38 -23.85 -8.40
C ARG A 69 15.00 -24.59 -7.20
N VAL A 70 14.91 -23.98 -6.02
CA VAL A 70 15.52 -24.55 -4.79
C VAL A 70 14.74 -25.77 -4.30
N GLU A 71 13.43 -25.71 -4.36
CA GLU A 71 12.55 -26.78 -3.86
C GLU A 71 12.42 -27.96 -4.82
N ASN A 72 12.72 -27.77 -6.10
CA ASN A 72 12.58 -28.81 -7.14
C ASN A 72 13.87 -28.94 -7.96
N PRO A 73 14.96 -29.42 -7.38
CA PRO A 73 16.25 -29.58 -8.08
C PRO A 73 16.16 -30.55 -9.26
N GLU A 74 15.27 -31.55 -9.19
CA GLU A 74 15.00 -32.50 -10.26
C GLU A 74 14.46 -31.80 -11.52
N VAL A 75 13.62 -30.78 -11.36
CA VAL A 75 13.11 -30.00 -12.48
C VAL A 75 14.25 -29.25 -13.18
N VAL A 76 15.18 -28.71 -12.42
CA VAL A 76 16.37 -28.04 -12.97
C VAL A 76 17.22 -29.03 -13.78
N GLN A 77 17.40 -30.24 -13.25
CA GLN A 77 18.16 -31.32 -13.92
C GLN A 77 17.49 -31.78 -15.23
N MET A 78 16.15 -31.86 -15.27
CA MET A 78 15.40 -32.27 -16.48
C MET A 78 15.69 -31.39 -17.69
N TYR A 79 16.08 -30.13 -17.51
CA TYR A 79 16.43 -29.24 -18.61
C TYR A 79 17.87 -29.41 -19.12
N GLY A 80 18.67 -30.30 -18.50
CA GLY A 80 19.96 -30.74 -19.05
C GLY A 80 20.95 -29.61 -19.31
N GLY A 81 20.92 -28.54 -18.53
CA GLY A 81 21.75 -27.35 -18.71
C GLY A 81 21.17 -26.31 -19.70
N ASN A 82 19.99 -26.55 -20.29
CA ASN A 82 19.32 -25.56 -21.11
C ASN A 82 18.63 -24.51 -20.22
N THR A 83 19.42 -23.51 -19.81
CA THR A 83 19.00 -22.43 -18.93
C THR A 83 17.86 -21.57 -19.52
N ASP A 84 17.84 -21.38 -20.83
CA ASP A 84 16.84 -20.52 -21.48
C ASP A 84 15.45 -21.15 -21.45
N LYS A 85 15.36 -22.46 -21.71
CA LYS A 85 14.08 -23.17 -21.61
C LYS A 85 13.57 -23.22 -20.16
N LEU A 86 14.46 -23.45 -19.21
CA LEU A 86 14.11 -23.41 -17.79
C LEU A 86 13.56 -22.02 -17.40
N GLU A 87 14.26 -20.95 -17.82
CA GLU A 87 13.82 -19.58 -17.50
C GLU A 87 12.45 -19.26 -18.11
N GLN A 88 12.22 -19.68 -19.36
CA GLN A 88 10.91 -19.52 -20.01
C GLN A 88 9.77 -20.23 -19.25
N GLU A 89 9.98 -21.43 -18.77
CA GLU A 89 8.98 -22.16 -17.96
C GLU A 89 8.74 -21.48 -16.61
N LEU A 90 9.80 -21.05 -15.95
CA LEU A 90 9.69 -20.32 -14.69
C LEU A 90 8.96 -18.98 -14.87
N GLU A 91 9.21 -18.29 -15.96
CA GLU A 91 8.51 -17.06 -16.31
C GLU A 91 7.02 -17.31 -16.56
N ARG A 92 6.70 -18.36 -17.32
CA ARG A 92 5.32 -18.78 -17.57
C ARG A 92 4.60 -19.16 -16.26
N MET A 93 5.29 -19.84 -15.34
CA MET A 93 4.75 -20.15 -14.02
C MET A 93 4.49 -18.87 -13.22
N ALA A 94 5.44 -17.94 -13.15
CA ALA A 94 5.31 -16.69 -12.43
C ALA A 94 4.13 -15.85 -12.97
N ARG A 95 3.98 -15.73 -14.28
CA ARG A 95 2.85 -15.04 -14.94
C ARG A 95 1.49 -15.65 -14.63
N ARG A 96 1.43 -16.96 -14.36
CA ARG A 96 0.19 -17.62 -13.93
C ARG A 96 -0.13 -17.37 -12.47
N LYS A 97 0.90 -17.24 -11.62
CA LYS A 97 0.74 -17.05 -10.18
C LYS A 97 0.50 -15.61 -9.78
N PHE A 98 1.15 -14.66 -10.46
CA PHE A 98 1.07 -13.24 -10.12
C PHE A 98 0.57 -12.41 -11.28
N LYS A 99 -0.24 -11.45 -10.93
CA LYS A 99 -0.67 -10.37 -11.81
C LYS A 99 -0.35 -9.03 -11.15
N PHE A 100 0.33 -8.17 -11.85
CA PHE A 100 0.77 -6.88 -11.35
C PHE A 100 -0.06 -5.80 -12.01
N LEU A 101 -0.82 -5.08 -11.20
CA LEU A 101 -1.78 -4.09 -11.68
C LEU A 101 -1.56 -2.76 -10.97
N VAL A 102 -1.43 -1.70 -11.74
CA VAL A 102 -1.47 -0.32 -11.26
C VAL A 102 -2.82 0.28 -11.64
N SER A 103 -3.57 0.71 -10.65
CA SER A 103 -4.80 1.46 -10.86
C SER A 103 -4.47 2.95 -10.98
N MET A 104 -4.45 3.49 -12.21
CA MET A 104 -3.91 4.79 -12.55
C MET A 104 -5.03 5.75 -12.99
N GLN A 105 -5.73 6.33 -12.01
CA GLN A 105 -6.95 7.12 -12.22
C GLN A 105 -6.77 8.26 -13.27
N ARG A 106 -5.63 8.93 -13.25
CA ARG A 106 -5.40 10.12 -14.08
C ARG A 106 -4.72 9.84 -15.42
N TYR A 107 -4.46 8.57 -15.77
CA TYR A 107 -3.67 8.22 -16.95
C TYR A 107 -4.19 8.88 -18.24
N SER A 108 -5.50 8.90 -18.46
CA SER A 108 -6.10 9.54 -19.64
C SER A 108 -5.89 11.06 -19.72
N LYS A 109 -5.62 11.71 -18.58
CA LYS A 109 -5.41 13.15 -18.44
C LYS A 109 -3.93 13.53 -18.29
N PHE A 110 -3.02 12.59 -18.47
CA PHE A 110 -1.58 12.81 -18.38
C PHE A 110 -1.10 13.77 -19.45
N ASN A 111 -0.14 14.62 -19.11
CA ASN A 111 0.62 15.39 -20.05
C ASN A 111 1.66 14.50 -20.78
N LYS A 112 2.40 15.06 -21.73
CA LYS A 112 3.37 14.31 -22.52
C LYS A 112 4.47 13.65 -21.68
N GLU A 113 5.01 14.36 -20.71
CA GLU A 113 6.07 13.87 -19.80
C GLU A 113 5.56 12.73 -18.92
N GLU A 114 4.36 12.87 -18.36
CA GLU A 114 3.72 11.83 -17.54
C GLU A 114 3.45 10.56 -18.39
N HIS A 115 3.05 10.70 -19.65
CA HIS A 115 2.91 9.57 -20.57
C HIS A 115 4.24 8.91 -20.89
N GLU A 116 5.30 9.68 -21.13
CA GLU A 116 6.65 9.16 -21.34
C GLU A 116 7.16 8.37 -20.14
N ASN A 117 6.89 8.87 -18.92
CA ASN A 117 7.22 8.17 -17.69
C ASN A 117 6.43 6.84 -17.52
N ALA A 118 5.15 6.83 -17.86
CA ALA A 118 4.35 5.62 -17.87
C ALA A 118 4.81 4.61 -18.93
N GLU A 119 5.19 5.10 -20.10
CA GLU A 119 5.75 4.27 -21.18
C GLU A 119 7.10 3.67 -20.78
N PHE A 120 7.97 4.44 -20.13
CA PHE A 120 9.22 3.94 -19.56
C PHE A 120 8.97 2.79 -18.56
N LEU A 121 7.97 2.93 -17.70
CA LEU A 121 7.57 1.90 -16.73
C LEU A 121 7.11 0.61 -17.43
N LEU A 122 6.27 0.73 -18.48
CA LEU A 122 5.78 -0.41 -19.25
C LEU A 122 6.87 -1.10 -20.07
N ARG A 123 7.86 -0.35 -20.55
CA ARG A 123 9.03 -0.93 -21.24
C ARG A 123 9.95 -1.67 -20.27
N ALA A 124 10.15 -1.13 -19.06
CA ALA A 124 10.95 -1.79 -18.03
C ALA A 124 10.27 -3.06 -17.50
N TYR A 125 8.94 -3.06 -17.44
CA TYR A 125 8.12 -4.16 -16.89
C TYR A 125 6.95 -4.49 -17.83
N PRO A 126 7.19 -5.26 -18.90
CA PRO A 126 6.15 -5.54 -19.91
C PRO A 126 4.91 -6.26 -19.40
N ASP A 127 5.05 -7.04 -18.34
CA ASP A 127 3.93 -7.77 -17.69
C ASP A 127 3.14 -6.92 -16.69
N LEU A 128 3.59 -5.69 -16.44
CA LEU A 128 2.83 -4.72 -15.65
C LEU A 128 1.60 -4.29 -16.43
N GLN A 129 0.48 -4.24 -15.74
CA GLN A 129 -0.77 -3.75 -16.30
C GLN A 129 -1.17 -2.43 -15.66
N ILE A 130 -1.75 -1.55 -16.45
CA ILE A 130 -2.29 -0.26 -16.01
C ILE A 130 -3.77 -0.24 -16.34
N ALA A 131 -4.59 -0.13 -15.29
CA ALA A 131 -6.03 0.11 -15.42
C ALA A 131 -6.32 1.59 -15.21
N TYR A 132 -7.14 2.16 -16.08
CA TYR A 132 -7.49 3.58 -16.02
C TYR A 132 -8.88 3.85 -16.58
N LEU A 133 -9.37 5.06 -16.37
CA LEU A 133 -10.66 5.51 -16.88
C LEU A 133 -10.46 6.48 -18.04
N GLU A 134 -11.28 6.28 -19.07
CA GLU A 134 -11.42 7.19 -20.20
C GLU A 134 -12.81 7.81 -20.22
N GLU A 135 -12.88 9.07 -20.60
CA GLU A 135 -14.12 9.81 -20.74
C GLU A 135 -14.32 10.21 -22.20
N GLU A 136 -15.47 9.87 -22.75
CA GLU A 136 -15.90 10.27 -24.09
C GLU A 136 -17.15 11.17 -24.04
N PRO A 137 -17.34 11.99 -25.07
CA PRO A 137 -18.55 12.79 -25.17
C PRO A 137 -19.84 11.93 -25.12
N PRO A 138 -20.93 12.49 -24.64
CA PRO A 138 -22.20 11.79 -24.60
C PRO A 138 -22.70 11.47 -26.02
N ARG A 139 -23.49 10.39 -26.14
CA ARG A 139 -24.10 10.01 -27.42
C ARG A 139 -25.18 10.98 -27.89
N LYS A 140 -25.77 11.74 -26.98
CA LYS A 140 -26.82 12.72 -27.24
C LYS A 140 -26.42 14.03 -26.58
N GLU A 141 -26.72 15.13 -27.25
CA GLU A 141 -26.51 16.47 -26.74
C GLU A 141 -27.24 16.65 -25.39
N GLY A 142 -26.54 17.12 -24.37
CA GLY A 142 -27.09 17.25 -23.00
C GLY A 142 -27.11 15.97 -22.15
N GLY A 143 -26.58 14.84 -22.66
CA GLY A 143 -26.43 13.61 -21.88
C GLY A 143 -25.17 13.61 -21.02
N ASP A 144 -25.04 12.59 -20.14
CA ASP A 144 -23.84 12.36 -19.36
C ASP A 144 -22.69 11.82 -20.23
N PRO A 145 -21.44 12.16 -19.91
CA PRO A 145 -20.26 11.63 -20.58
C PRO A 145 -20.20 10.11 -20.42
N ARG A 146 -19.70 9.44 -21.43
CA ARG A 146 -19.50 7.99 -21.43
C ARG A 146 -18.18 7.66 -20.76
N ILE A 147 -18.20 6.75 -19.82
CA ILE A 147 -17.01 6.35 -19.08
C ILE A 147 -16.61 4.93 -19.47
N PHE A 148 -15.34 4.74 -19.77
CA PHE A 148 -14.76 3.45 -20.13
C PHE A 148 -13.69 3.08 -19.11
N SER A 149 -13.70 1.84 -18.68
CA SER A 149 -12.57 1.23 -17.99
C SER A 149 -11.67 0.56 -19.01
N ALA A 150 -10.41 0.95 -19.02
CA ALA A 150 -9.42 0.50 -19.99
C ALA A 150 -8.22 -0.16 -19.30
N LEU A 151 -7.63 -1.15 -19.97
CA LEU A 151 -6.44 -1.87 -19.52
C LEU A 151 -5.39 -1.90 -20.62
N ILE A 152 -4.18 -1.50 -20.28
CA ILE A 152 -2.97 -1.60 -21.13
C ILE A 152 -1.87 -2.36 -20.40
N ASP A 153 -0.91 -2.86 -21.16
CA ASP A 153 0.37 -3.40 -20.66
C ASP A 153 1.51 -3.13 -21.64
N GLY A 154 2.72 -3.61 -21.32
CA GLY A 154 3.89 -3.46 -22.19
C GLY A 154 3.78 -4.19 -23.54
N HIS A 155 2.87 -5.16 -23.67
CA HIS A 155 2.61 -5.89 -24.91
C HIS A 155 1.49 -5.27 -25.77
N SER A 156 0.79 -4.26 -25.24
CA SER A 156 -0.22 -3.50 -25.99
C SER A 156 0.44 -2.71 -27.13
N GLU A 157 -0.24 -2.64 -28.28
CA GLU A 157 0.24 -1.93 -29.46
C GLU A 157 0.46 -0.43 -29.14
N PHE A 158 1.67 0.05 -29.42
CA PHE A 158 1.99 1.46 -29.30
C PHE A 158 1.58 2.21 -30.56
N VAL A 159 0.81 3.28 -30.39
CA VAL A 159 0.32 4.14 -31.49
C VAL A 159 1.15 5.42 -31.52
N PRO A 160 2.10 5.58 -32.46
CA PRO A 160 3.03 6.71 -32.51
C PRO A 160 2.33 8.07 -32.63
N GLU A 161 1.21 8.10 -33.36
CA GLU A 161 0.43 9.33 -33.61
C GLU A 161 -0.13 9.96 -32.36
N THR A 162 -0.53 9.13 -31.40
CA THR A 162 -1.11 9.58 -30.12
C THR A 162 -0.10 9.53 -28.98
N GLY A 163 1.04 8.84 -29.17
CA GLY A 163 2.00 8.55 -28.10
C GLY A 163 1.45 7.63 -27.01
N ARG A 164 0.39 6.89 -27.31
CA ARG A 164 -0.33 6.05 -26.34
C ARG A 164 -0.41 4.60 -26.82
N ARG A 165 -0.64 3.69 -25.88
CA ARG A 165 -0.90 2.29 -26.18
C ARG A 165 -2.39 2.04 -26.41
N ARG A 166 -2.70 1.17 -27.37
CA ARG A 166 -4.07 0.72 -27.59
C ARG A 166 -4.51 -0.19 -26.44
N PRO A 167 -5.67 0.07 -25.80
CA PRO A 167 -6.16 -0.80 -24.74
C PRO A 167 -6.39 -2.24 -25.22
N LYS A 168 -5.95 -3.23 -24.44
CA LYS A 168 -6.30 -4.65 -24.61
C LYS A 168 -7.76 -4.91 -24.33
N PHE A 169 -8.27 -4.29 -23.27
CA PHE A 169 -9.65 -4.33 -22.88
C PHE A 169 -10.15 -2.90 -22.69
N ARG A 170 -11.34 -2.65 -23.15
CA ARG A 170 -12.04 -1.38 -23.00
C ARG A 170 -13.51 -1.66 -22.82
N ILE A 171 -14.04 -1.35 -21.66
CA ILE A 171 -15.40 -1.69 -21.23
C ILE A 171 -16.11 -0.40 -20.90
N GLU A 172 -17.29 -0.17 -21.54
CA GLU A 172 -18.15 0.94 -21.18
C GLU A 172 -18.82 0.66 -19.84
N LEU A 173 -18.69 1.61 -18.91
CA LEU A 173 -19.30 1.52 -17.60
C LEU A 173 -20.67 2.21 -17.61
N PRO A 174 -21.61 1.79 -16.73
CA PRO A 174 -22.92 2.40 -16.66
C PRO A 174 -22.90 3.85 -16.14
N GLY A 175 -21.77 4.30 -15.62
CA GLY A 175 -21.55 5.65 -15.12
C GLY A 175 -20.15 5.78 -14.53
N ASN A 176 -19.83 6.94 -13.97
CA ASN A 176 -18.54 7.18 -13.35
C ASN A 176 -18.42 6.36 -12.04
N PRO A 177 -17.45 5.43 -11.94
CA PRO A 177 -17.27 4.65 -10.73
C PRO A 177 -16.67 5.44 -9.57
N ILE A 178 -16.15 6.64 -9.84
CA ILE A 178 -15.52 7.48 -8.83
C ILE A 178 -16.60 8.31 -8.11
N LEU A 179 -16.94 7.89 -6.90
CA LEU A 179 -17.96 8.52 -6.07
C LEU A 179 -17.39 9.48 -5.02
N GLY A 180 -16.11 9.31 -4.67
CA GLY A 180 -15.35 10.11 -3.72
C GLY A 180 -14.09 10.73 -4.33
N ASP A 181 -13.01 10.80 -3.55
CA ASP A 181 -11.71 11.33 -4.03
C ASP A 181 -10.86 10.33 -4.81
N GLY A 182 -11.36 9.15 -5.02
CA GLY A 182 -10.92 8.31 -6.10
C GLY A 182 -10.05 7.12 -5.77
N LYS A 183 -9.35 7.02 -4.64
CA LYS A 183 -8.46 5.88 -4.38
C LYS A 183 -9.22 4.56 -4.31
N SER A 184 -10.20 4.47 -3.42
CA SER A 184 -11.00 3.25 -3.22
C SER A 184 -11.79 2.85 -4.45
N ASP A 185 -12.44 3.81 -5.05
CA ASP A 185 -13.25 3.61 -6.25
C ASP A 185 -12.39 3.14 -7.41
N ASN A 186 -11.21 3.74 -7.55
CA ASN A 186 -10.26 3.39 -8.58
C ASN A 186 -9.69 1.97 -8.38
N GLN A 187 -9.42 1.57 -7.15
CA GLN A 187 -9.03 0.19 -6.83
C GLN A 187 -10.15 -0.79 -7.13
N ASN A 188 -11.37 -0.48 -6.71
CA ASN A 188 -12.53 -1.35 -6.92
C ASN A 188 -12.86 -1.53 -8.40
N HIS A 189 -12.80 -0.47 -9.21
CA HIS A 189 -13.05 -0.60 -10.65
C HIS A 189 -12.00 -1.48 -11.35
N ALA A 190 -10.74 -1.38 -10.92
CA ALA A 190 -9.65 -2.14 -11.51
C ALA A 190 -9.77 -3.66 -11.29
N ILE A 191 -10.50 -4.10 -10.27
CA ILE A 191 -10.74 -5.52 -9.97
C ILE A 191 -11.47 -6.24 -11.10
N ILE A 192 -12.25 -5.55 -11.94
CA ILE A 192 -12.93 -6.18 -13.07
C ILE A 192 -11.97 -6.91 -14.02
N PHE A 193 -10.71 -6.49 -14.08
CA PHE A 193 -9.67 -7.11 -14.90
C PHE A 193 -8.95 -8.26 -14.20
N TYR A 194 -9.12 -8.40 -12.89
CA TYR A 194 -8.45 -9.40 -12.09
C TYR A 194 -9.38 -10.12 -11.12
N ARG A 195 -9.40 -11.42 -11.26
CA ARG A 195 -10.02 -12.35 -10.31
C ARG A 195 -8.92 -13.24 -9.74
N GLY A 196 -8.12 -12.68 -8.81
CA GLY A 196 -7.20 -13.47 -8.01
C GLY A 196 -7.90 -14.07 -6.81
N GLU A 197 -7.37 -15.16 -6.28
CA GLU A 197 -7.81 -15.71 -4.99
C GLU A 197 -7.44 -14.74 -3.87
N TYR A 198 -6.25 -14.13 -3.99
CA TYR A 198 -5.73 -13.18 -3.03
C TYR A 198 -5.26 -11.90 -3.74
N LEU A 199 -5.39 -10.79 -3.05
CA LEU A 199 -4.95 -9.48 -3.48
C LEU A 199 -4.02 -8.90 -2.43
N GLN A 200 -2.91 -8.30 -2.85
CA GLN A 200 -2.12 -7.43 -2.02
C GLN A 200 -2.35 -5.99 -2.45
N LEU A 201 -2.79 -5.16 -1.53
CA LEU A 201 -2.88 -3.72 -1.75
C LEU A 201 -1.55 -3.07 -1.36
N ILE A 202 -1.03 -2.25 -2.25
CA ILE A 202 0.27 -1.59 -2.10
C ILE A 202 0.10 -0.11 -2.41
N ASP A 203 0.53 0.74 -1.49
CA ASP A 203 0.59 2.18 -1.72
C ASP A 203 1.77 2.55 -2.62
N ALA A 204 1.67 3.64 -3.35
CA ALA A 204 2.71 4.11 -4.27
C ALA A 204 4.04 4.51 -3.57
N ASN A 205 4.06 4.58 -2.25
CA ASN A 205 5.24 4.84 -1.43
C ASN A 205 5.77 3.61 -0.69
N GLN A 206 5.29 2.42 -1.05
CA GLN A 206 5.75 1.16 -0.47
C GLN A 206 6.76 0.44 -1.38
N ASP A 207 7.56 -0.42 -0.76
CA ASP A 207 8.57 -1.22 -1.42
C ASP A 207 8.59 -2.64 -0.83
N ASN A 208 8.60 -3.64 -1.71
CA ASN A 208 8.70 -5.03 -1.31
C ASN A 208 10.12 -5.55 -1.57
N TYR A 209 10.81 -5.94 -0.52
CA TYR A 209 12.15 -6.53 -0.63
C TYR A 209 12.05 -8.00 -1.04
N LEU A 210 13.06 -8.50 -1.74
CA LEU A 210 13.07 -9.89 -2.24
C LEU A 210 12.94 -10.91 -1.11
N GLU A 211 13.63 -10.69 0.00
CA GLU A 211 13.60 -11.53 1.19
C GLU A 211 12.20 -11.60 1.84
N GLU A 212 11.45 -10.51 1.77
CA GLU A 212 10.06 -10.50 2.23
C GLU A 212 9.14 -11.22 1.25
N CYS A 213 9.37 -11.04 -0.06
CA CYS A 213 8.60 -11.74 -1.09
C CYS A 213 8.78 -13.27 -1.04
N LEU A 214 9.92 -13.78 -0.56
CA LEU A 214 10.12 -15.20 -0.35
C LEU A 214 9.18 -15.84 0.68
N LYS A 215 8.61 -15.02 1.58
CA LYS A 215 7.68 -15.45 2.64
C LYS A 215 6.23 -15.56 2.17
N ILE A 216 5.93 -15.22 0.91
CA ILE A 216 4.55 -15.11 0.40
C ILE A 216 3.72 -16.38 0.63
N ARG A 217 4.31 -17.54 0.53
CA ARG A 217 3.60 -18.82 0.74
C ARG A 217 3.13 -18.97 2.19
N ASN A 218 3.93 -18.54 3.15
CA ASN A 218 3.56 -18.55 4.56
C ASN A 218 2.43 -17.54 4.82
N VAL A 219 2.53 -16.34 4.24
CA VAL A 219 1.49 -15.31 4.37
C VAL A 219 0.16 -15.79 3.79
N LEU A 220 0.17 -16.45 2.63
CA LEU A 220 -1.03 -17.03 2.06
C LEU A 220 -1.58 -18.20 2.89
N GLY A 221 -0.72 -18.97 3.54
CA GLY A 221 -1.10 -20.03 4.47
C GLY A 221 -1.89 -19.53 5.69
N GLU A 222 -1.77 -18.25 6.05
CA GLU A 222 -2.56 -17.66 7.13
C GLU A 222 -4.06 -17.63 6.84
N PHE A 223 -4.46 -17.68 5.57
CA PHE A 223 -5.85 -17.77 5.17
C PHE A 223 -6.43 -19.18 5.31
N GLU A 224 -5.60 -20.21 5.27
CA GLU A 224 -6.02 -21.60 5.21
C GLU A 224 -6.24 -22.23 6.59
N GLU A 225 -5.79 -21.62 7.65
CA GLU A 225 -5.92 -22.11 9.03
C GLU A 225 -5.90 -23.64 9.19
N TYR A 226 -4.73 -24.20 9.22
CA TYR A 226 -4.57 -25.56 9.72
C TYR A 226 -5.19 -25.66 11.12
N ASN A 227 -5.88 -26.78 11.41
CA ASN A 227 -6.62 -27.05 12.67
C ASN A 227 -5.76 -27.00 13.94
N THR A 228 -4.99 -25.96 14.11
CA THR A 228 -4.23 -25.70 15.33
C THR A 228 -5.22 -25.22 16.38
N PRO A 229 -5.34 -25.88 17.54
CA PRO A 229 -6.20 -25.41 18.61
C PRO A 229 -5.85 -23.97 18.94
N SER A 230 -6.81 -23.06 18.85
CA SER A 230 -6.60 -21.66 19.20
C SER A 230 -6.27 -21.60 20.69
N GLN A 231 -5.08 -21.13 21.01
CA GLN A 231 -4.67 -20.84 22.39
C GLN A 231 -5.23 -19.51 22.93
N SER A 232 -6.19 -18.91 22.23
CA SER A 232 -6.81 -17.68 22.71
C SER A 232 -7.48 -17.93 24.08
N PRO A 233 -7.13 -17.17 25.12
CA PRO A 233 -7.75 -17.30 26.42
C PRO A 233 -9.26 -17.05 26.38
N TYR A 234 -9.75 -16.36 25.36
CA TYR A 234 -11.17 -16.08 25.14
C TYR A 234 -11.91 -17.22 24.42
N ALA A 235 -11.22 -18.22 23.92
CA ALA A 235 -11.83 -19.39 23.28
C ALA A 235 -12.74 -20.19 24.24
N GLN A 236 -12.53 -20.03 25.56
CA GLN A 236 -13.33 -20.69 26.60
C GLN A 236 -14.67 -20.04 26.88
N TRP A 237 -14.89 -18.80 26.43
CA TRP A 237 -16.08 -18.00 26.74
C TRP A 237 -17.19 -18.10 25.67
N GLY A 238 -17.33 -19.22 25.01
CA GLY A 238 -18.49 -19.52 24.18
C GLY A 238 -18.53 -18.91 22.78
N HIS A 239 -17.48 -18.23 22.35
CA HIS A 239 -17.37 -17.65 21.00
C HIS A 239 -17.03 -18.70 19.91
N LYS A 240 -17.71 -19.83 19.92
CA LYS A 240 -17.50 -20.94 18.97
C LYS A 240 -17.70 -20.52 17.50
N ASP A 241 -18.54 -19.54 17.28
CA ASP A 241 -18.89 -19.13 15.92
C ASP A 241 -17.80 -18.28 15.24
N PHE A 242 -16.95 -17.58 16.01
CA PHE A 242 -15.84 -16.81 15.47
C PHE A 242 -14.71 -17.68 14.91
N LYS A 243 -14.53 -18.90 15.37
CA LYS A 243 -13.53 -19.84 14.84
C LYS A 243 -13.86 -20.34 13.43
N LYS A 244 -15.11 -20.28 13.03
CA LYS A 244 -15.58 -20.73 11.72
C LYS A 244 -15.61 -19.62 10.67
N SER A 245 -15.41 -18.37 11.07
CA SER A 245 -15.40 -17.24 10.15
C SER A 245 -14.16 -17.28 9.26
N PRO A 246 -14.29 -17.10 7.95
CA PRO A 246 -13.14 -17.11 7.05
C PRO A 246 -12.22 -15.91 7.34
N VAL A 247 -10.92 -16.12 7.14
CA VAL A 247 -9.95 -15.02 7.17
C VAL A 247 -10.13 -14.19 5.92
N ALA A 248 -10.53 -12.95 6.09
CA ALA A 248 -10.76 -12.01 5.00
C ALA A 248 -9.53 -11.16 4.70
N ILE A 249 -8.76 -10.79 5.72
CA ILE A 249 -7.60 -9.91 5.62
C ILE A 249 -6.48 -10.46 6.50
N VAL A 250 -5.27 -10.45 5.96
CA VAL A 250 -4.02 -10.71 6.70
C VAL A 250 -3.18 -9.45 6.62
N GLY A 251 -3.06 -8.74 7.74
CA GLY A 251 -2.25 -7.54 7.86
C GLY A 251 -0.82 -7.86 8.24
N ALA A 252 0.11 -7.00 7.83
CA ALA A 252 1.53 -7.13 8.09
C ALA A 252 2.12 -5.82 8.60
N ARG A 253 3.38 -5.86 9.02
CA ARG A 253 4.11 -4.69 9.49
C ARG A 253 4.54 -3.80 8.34
N GLU A 254 4.65 -2.50 8.63
CA GLU A 254 5.37 -1.56 7.78
C GLU A 254 6.72 -1.22 8.41
N TYR A 255 7.77 -1.24 7.60
CA TYR A 255 9.10 -0.75 7.96
C TYR A 255 9.32 0.61 7.32
N ILE A 256 9.53 1.64 8.13
CA ILE A 256 9.75 2.99 7.62
C ILE A 256 11.22 3.16 7.27
N PHE A 257 11.57 3.05 5.99
CA PHE A 257 12.96 3.17 5.52
C PHE A 257 13.50 4.61 5.53
N SER A 258 12.68 5.61 5.86
CA SER A 258 13.09 6.98 6.18
C SER A 258 13.33 7.21 7.67
N GLU A 259 13.29 6.19 8.52
CA GLU A 259 13.76 6.23 9.91
C GLU A 259 15.22 6.67 9.95
N ASN A 260 15.60 7.40 10.98
CA ASN A 260 16.95 7.97 11.18
C ASN A 260 17.38 9.05 10.15
N ILE A 261 16.47 9.51 9.29
CA ILE A 261 16.78 10.62 8.37
C ILE A 261 16.62 12.00 9.07
N GLY A 262 16.04 12.02 10.26
CA GLY A 262 15.84 13.20 11.08
C GLY A 262 14.62 13.03 11.99
N ILE A 263 14.42 13.98 12.89
CA ILE A 263 13.38 13.94 13.93
C ILE A 263 11.98 13.59 13.36
N LEU A 264 11.62 14.14 12.21
CA LEU A 264 10.34 13.85 11.59
C LEU A 264 10.26 12.43 11.03
N GLY A 265 11.38 11.88 10.55
CA GLY A 265 11.49 10.48 10.12
C GLY A 265 11.33 9.53 11.29
N ASP A 266 12.00 9.82 12.41
CA ASP A 266 11.92 9.03 13.63
C ASP A 266 10.52 9.08 14.24
N LEU A 267 9.87 10.24 14.23
CA LEU A 267 8.49 10.40 14.69
C LEU A 267 7.52 9.56 13.83
N ALA A 268 7.69 9.60 12.51
CA ALA A 268 6.87 8.82 11.61
C ALA A 268 7.05 7.31 11.82
N ALA A 269 8.30 6.86 12.01
CA ALA A 269 8.61 5.47 12.31
C ALA A 269 8.03 5.02 13.65
N GLY A 270 8.18 5.82 14.71
CA GLY A 270 7.63 5.54 16.03
C GLY A 270 6.10 5.43 16.01
N LYS A 271 5.44 6.29 15.24
CA LYS A 271 4.00 6.24 15.04
C LYS A 271 3.57 4.93 14.33
N GLU A 272 4.22 4.56 13.24
CA GLU A 272 3.89 3.32 12.53
C GLU A 272 4.17 2.08 13.40
N GLN A 273 5.23 2.07 14.18
CA GLN A 273 5.51 0.99 15.13
C GLN A 273 4.43 0.89 16.21
N THR A 274 3.94 2.01 16.69
CA THR A 274 2.89 2.03 17.75
C THR A 274 1.57 1.51 17.20
N PHE A 275 1.08 2.06 16.10
CA PHE A 275 -0.24 1.70 15.56
C PHE A 275 -0.20 0.45 14.67
N GLY A 276 0.78 0.34 13.79
CA GLY A 276 0.88 -0.76 12.82
C GLY A 276 1.44 -2.06 13.42
N THR A 277 2.10 -2.02 14.57
CA THR A 277 2.67 -3.20 15.21
C THR A 277 2.12 -3.43 16.60
N LEU A 278 2.37 -2.54 17.55
CA LEU A 278 1.98 -2.79 18.95
C LEU A 278 0.47 -2.86 19.15
N ALA A 279 -0.26 -1.85 18.66
CA ALA A 279 -1.72 -1.83 18.75
C ALA A 279 -2.33 -2.95 17.88
N ALA A 280 -1.84 -3.16 16.67
CA ALA A 280 -2.31 -4.21 15.77
C ALA A 280 -2.09 -5.62 16.37
N ARG A 281 -0.95 -5.87 16.99
CA ARG A 281 -0.66 -7.13 17.71
C ARG A 281 -1.65 -7.37 18.84
N SER A 282 -1.81 -6.38 19.71
CA SER A 282 -2.70 -6.48 20.86
C SER A 282 -4.16 -6.68 20.43
N MET A 283 -4.61 -5.92 19.43
CA MET A 283 -5.99 -6.05 18.92
C MET A 283 -6.21 -7.35 18.15
N ALA A 284 -5.21 -7.87 17.44
CA ALA A 284 -5.29 -9.17 16.77
C ALA A 284 -5.43 -10.31 17.79
N TRP A 285 -4.75 -10.23 18.92
CA TRP A 285 -4.83 -11.22 19.97
C TRP A 285 -6.25 -11.38 20.52
N VAL A 286 -6.95 -10.28 20.77
CA VAL A 286 -8.35 -10.30 21.24
C VAL A 286 -9.37 -10.51 20.10
N GLY A 287 -8.90 -10.65 18.87
CA GLY A 287 -9.77 -10.82 17.69
C GLY A 287 -10.51 -9.55 17.26
N GLY A 288 -10.03 -8.39 17.68
CA GLY A 288 -10.63 -7.08 17.39
C GLY A 288 -9.84 -6.21 16.42
N LYS A 289 -8.76 -6.72 15.82
CA LYS A 289 -7.96 -5.94 14.88
C LYS A 289 -8.83 -5.45 13.72
N LEU A 290 -8.75 -4.15 13.42
CA LEU A 290 -9.20 -3.59 12.15
C LEU A 290 -8.03 -3.59 11.16
N HIS A 291 -8.36 -3.59 9.89
CA HIS A 291 -7.41 -3.31 8.83
C HIS A 291 -6.73 -1.96 9.09
N TYR A 292 -5.40 -1.91 8.99
CA TYR A 292 -4.61 -0.70 9.22
C TYR A 292 -3.59 -0.55 8.09
N GLY A 293 -3.92 0.29 7.13
CA GLY A 293 -3.05 0.63 6.03
C GLY A 293 -2.75 -0.53 5.07
N HIS A 294 -1.77 -0.32 4.22
CA HIS A 294 -1.19 -1.35 3.37
C HIS A 294 0.21 -1.66 3.91
N PRO A 295 0.73 -2.85 3.82
CA PRO A 295 0.49 -3.90 2.84
C PRO A 295 -0.39 -5.04 3.38
N ASP A 296 -1.67 -4.89 3.34
CA ASP A 296 -2.54 -5.98 3.73
C ASP A 296 -2.81 -6.90 2.54
N PHE A 297 -2.90 -8.20 2.85
CA PHE A 297 -3.35 -9.23 1.92
C PHE A 297 -4.82 -9.49 2.15
N LEU A 298 -5.60 -9.49 1.09
CA LEU A 298 -7.04 -9.70 1.12
C LEU A 298 -7.40 -10.99 0.40
N ASN A 299 -8.32 -11.74 0.97
CA ASN A 299 -8.99 -12.80 0.24
C ASN A 299 -9.86 -12.16 -0.86
N GLY A 300 -9.33 -12.15 -2.08
CA GLY A 300 -9.94 -11.43 -3.21
C GLY A 300 -11.33 -11.94 -3.52
N LEU A 301 -11.54 -13.26 -3.50
CA LEU A 301 -12.85 -13.85 -3.76
C LEU A 301 -13.87 -13.46 -2.67
N TYR A 302 -13.48 -13.54 -1.41
CA TYR A 302 -14.35 -13.15 -0.30
C TYR A 302 -14.70 -11.66 -0.38
N MET A 303 -13.72 -10.79 -0.56
CA MET A 303 -13.91 -9.35 -0.57
C MET A 303 -14.73 -8.89 -1.78
N THR A 304 -14.49 -9.43 -2.97
CA THR A 304 -15.26 -9.07 -4.17
C THR A 304 -16.73 -9.47 -4.08
N THR A 305 -17.05 -10.56 -3.40
CA THR A 305 -18.42 -10.98 -3.15
C THR A 305 -19.10 -10.20 -2.02
N ARG A 306 -18.36 -9.40 -1.26
CA ARG A 306 -18.83 -8.68 -0.07
C ARG A 306 -18.75 -7.16 -0.19
N GLY A 307 -18.52 -6.61 -1.36
CA GLY A 307 -18.58 -5.17 -1.62
C GLY A 307 -17.26 -4.52 -2.05
N GLY A 308 -16.27 -5.31 -2.45
CA GLY A 308 -14.99 -4.82 -2.96
C GLY A 308 -13.88 -4.77 -1.92
N VAL A 309 -12.68 -4.36 -2.35
CA VAL A 309 -11.46 -4.32 -1.53
C VAL A 309 -11.40 -3.12 -0.62
N SER A 310 -12.09 -2.05 -0.97
CA SER A 310 -12.28 -0.89 -0.10
C SER A 310 -13.66 -0.30 -0.35
N LYS A 311 -14.19 0.41 0.63
CA LYS A 311 -15.49 1.02 0.47
C LYS A 311 -15.35 2.43 -0.06
N ALA A 312 -15.94 2.64 -1.22
CA ALA A 312 -16.03 3.93 -1.85
C ALA A 312 -17.39 4.56 -1.54
N GLN A 313 -17.35 5.60 -0.76
CA GLN A 313 -18.53 6.40 -0.46
C GLN A 313 -18.07 7.82 -0.14
N LYS A 314 -18.76 8.82 -0.64
CA LYS A 314 -18.46 10.22 -0.32
C LYS A 314 -18.48 10.40 1.20
N GLY A 315 -17.44 11.01 1.75
CA GLY A 315 -17.29 11.20 3.18
C GLY A 315 -16.61 10.02 3.94
N LEU A 316 -16.44 8.84 3.33
CA LEU A 316 -15.84 7.67 3.98
C LEU A 316 -14.58 7.16 3.27
N HIS A 317 -14.12 7.89 2.26
CA HIS A 317 -13.02 7.48 1.38
C HIS A 317 -11.62 7.82 1.93
N LEU A 318 -11.53 8.64 2.97
CA LEU A 318 -10.24 9.12 3.46
C LEU A 318 -9.44 8.07 4.24
N ASN A 319 -10.12 7.18 4.94
CA ASN A 319 -9.54 6.02 5.64
C ASN A 319 -10.17 4.73 5.10
N GLU A 320 -10.07 4.55 3.80
CA GLU A 320 -10.67 3.44 3.07
C GLU A 320 -10.19 2.08 3.55
N ASP A 321 -8.98 1.97 4.03
CA ASP A 321 -8.34 0.78 4.55
C ASP A 321 -9.00 0.32 5.88
N ILE A 322 -9.17 1.22 6.84
CA ILE A 322 -9.87 0.93 8.09
C ILE A 322 -11.32 0.57 7.82
N TYR A 323 -11.94 1.30 6.88
CA TYR A 323 -13.33 1.02 6.52
C TYR A 323 -13.52 -0.34 5.84
N ALA A 324 -12.55 -0.77 5.03
CA ALA A 324 -12.54 -2.12 4.46
C ALA A 324 -12.49 -3.19 5.55
N GLY A 325 -11.68 -2.97 6.59
CA GLY A 325 -11.63 -3.83 7.76
C GLY A 325 -12.96 -3.89 8.53
N MET A 326 -13.57 -2.73 8.80
CA MET A 326 -14.89 -2.65 9.42
C MET A 326 -15.94 -3.39 8.59
N ASN A 327 -15.91 -3.24 7.28
CA ASN A 327 -16.83 -3.92 6.37
C ASN A 327 -16.62 -5.44 6.37
N ALA A 328 -15.38 -5.91 6.35
CA ALA A 328 -15.05 -7.33 6.46
C ALA A 328 -15.56 -7.92 7.77
N PHE A 329 -15.34 -7.22 8.88
CA PHE A 329 -15.81 -7.60 10.21
C PHE A 329 -17.33 -7.69 10.29
N GLY A 330 -18.03 -6.63 9.84
CA GLY A 330 -19.49 -6.58 9.83
C GLY A 330 -20.15 -7.64 8.92
N ARG A 331 -19.39 -8.22 8.00
CA ARG A 331 -19.85 -9.29 7.09
C ARG A 331 -19.36 -10.69 7.47
N GLY A 332 -18.83 -10.83 8.69
CA GLY A 332 -18.43 -12.11 9.26
C GLY A 332 -17.04 -12.59 8.82
N GLY A 333 -16.20 -11.70 8.29
CA GLY A 333 -14.80 -11.99 8.01
C GLY A 333 -13.91 -11.74 9.23
N ARG A 334 -12.77 -12.40 9.30
CA ARG A 334 -11.75 -12.17 10.31
C ARG A 334 -10.53 -11.47 9.73
N ILE A 335 -9.83 -10.73 10.58
CA ILE A 335 -8.58 -10.05 10.25
C ILE A 335 -7.48 -10.63 11.13
N LYS A 336 -6.41 -11.10 10.50
CA LYS A 336 -5.20 -11.57 11.16
C LYS A 336 -4.07 -10.56 11.05
N HIS A 337 -3.09 -10.67 11.93
CA HIS A 337 -1.85 -9.89 11.87
C HIS A 337 -0.66 -10.84 11.86
N THR A 338 0.29 -10.59 10.95
CA THR A 338 1.56 -11.33 10.86
C THR A 338 2.72 -10.39 11.16
N GLU A 339 3.71 -10.88 11.87
CA GLU A 339 4.89 -10.09 12.24
C GLU A 339 6.16 -10.51 11.50
N TYR A 340 6.16 -11.69 10.90
CA TYR A 340 7.31 -12.20 10.16
C TYR A 340 7.44 -11.63 8.75
N TYR A 341 6.42 -10.96 8.24
CA TYR A 341 6.42 -10.26 6.97
C TYR A 341 6.36 -8.76 7.21
N GLN A 342 7.10 -8.00 6.41
CA GLN A 342 7.04 -6.55 6.45
C GLN A 342 7.21 -5.94 5.06
N CYS A 343 6.67 -4.75 4.88
CA CYS A 343 6.81 -3.94 3.67
C CYS A 343 7.55 -2.64 4.01
N GLY A 344 8.48 -2.24 3.16
CA GLY A 344 9.11 -0.94 3.29
C GLY A 344 8.13 0.17 2.94
N LYS A 345 8.14 1.25 3.70
CA LYS A 345 7.33 2.45 3.42
C LYS A 345 8.14 3.71 3.64
N GLY A 346 7.99 4.68 2.75
CA GLY A 346 8.55 6.00 2.88
C GLY A 346 7.54 6.97 3.46
N ARG A 347 8.02 7.93 4.24
CA ARG A 347 7.23 9.05 4.74
C ARG A 347 7.89 10.36 4.33
N ASP A 348 7.05 11.35 4.09
CA ASP A 348 7.53 12.71 3.87
C ASP A 348 8.16 13.28 5.13
N LEU A 349 9.20 14.06 4.95
CA LEU A 349 9.95 14.71 6.04
C LEU A 349 9.58 16.19 6.19
N GLY A 350 8.60 16.68 5.45
CA GLY A 350 8.09 18.04 5.55
C GLY A 350 7.02 18.16 6.64
N PHE A 351 7.15 19.15 7.53
CA PHE A 351 6.16 19.38 8.59
C PHE A 351 4.75 19.62 8.04
N GLY A 352 4.62 20.40 6.97
CA GLY A 352 3.32 20.69 6.34
C GLY A 352 2.66 19.45 5.76
N THR A 353 3.43 18.55 5.13
CA THR A 353 2.91 17.27 4.60
C THR A 353 2.47 16.31 5.70
N ILE A 354 3.22 16.26 6.81
CA ILE A 354 2.83 15.48 7.99
C ILE A 354 1.53 16.01 8.59
N LEU A 355 1.40 17.33 8.72
CA LEU A 355 0.19 17.95 9.24
C LEU A 355 -1.03 17.69 8.35
N ASN A 356 -0.88 17.84 7.05
CA ASN A 356 -1.94 17.51 6.08
C ASN A 356 -2.35 16.03 6.16
N PHE A 357 -1.39 15.13 6.30
CA PHE A 357 -1.66 13.71 6.49
C PHE A 357 -2.44 13.42 7.79
N GLN A 358 -2.05 14.07 8.90
CA GLN A 358 -2.78 13.95 10.17
C GLN A 358 -4.21 14.48 10.06
N THR A 359 -4.39 15.62 9.41
CA THR A 359 -5.71 16.19 9.16
C THR A 359 -6.60 15.26 8.33
N LYS A 360 -6.03 14.68 7.27
CA LYS A 360 -6.72 13.68 6.44
C LYS A 360 -7.20 12.49 7.28
N ILE A 361 -6.30 11.90 8.08
CA ILE A 361 -6.63 10.75 8.93
C ILE A 361 -7.73 11.14 9.94
N GLY A 362 -7.58 12.27 10.61
CA GLY A 362 -8.56 12.73 11.60
C GLY A 362 -9.95 12.95 11.00
N THR A 363 -10.00 13.58 9.83
CA THR A 363 -11.27 13.78 9.10
C THR A 363 -11.92 12.44 8.78
N GLY A 364 -11.16 11.49 8.20
CA GLY A 364 -11.69 10.16 7.87
C GLY A 364 -12.15 9.36 9.09
N MET A 365 -11.45 9.43 10.21
CA MET A 365 -11.87 8.79 11.46
C MET A 365 -13.16 9.41 12.00
N GLY A 366 -13.30 10.73 11.94
CA GLY A 366 -14.52 11.42 12.34
C GLY A 366 -15.74 11.02 11.50
N GLU A 367 -15.57 10.94 10.19
CA GLU A 367 -16.63 10.52 9.27
C GLU A 367 -17.05 9.06 9.52
N GLN A 368 -16.08 8.18 9.77
CA GLN A 368 -16.36 6.76 10.05
C GLN A 368 -17.15 6.56 11.35
N MET A 369 -16.92 7.37 12.37
CA MET A 369 -17.68 7.35 13.62
C MET A 369 -19.18 7.61 13.40
N LEU A 370 -19.53 8.36 12.37
CA LEU A 370 -20.92 8.66 12.00
C LEU A 370 -21.55 7.60 11.09
N SER A 371 -20.78 6.57 10.70
CA SER A 371 -21.25 5.53 9.81
C SER A 371 -22.19 4.53 10.51
N ARG A 372 -23.10 3.93 9.73
CA ARG A 372 -23.98 2.86 10.21
C ARG A 372 -23.19 1.62 10.66
N GLU A 373 -22.12 1.32 9.96
CA GLU A 373 -21.24 0.19 10.24
C GLU A 373 -20.56 0.36 11.59
N TYR A 374 -20.11 1.55 11.93
CA TYR A 374 -19.53 1.84 13.23
C TYR A 374 -20.55 1.62 14.36
N TYR A 375 -21.75 2.18 14.21
CA TYR A 375 -22.84 1.98 15.17
C TYR A 375 -23.22 0.51 15.31
N TYR A 376 -23.40 -0.19 14.18
CA TYR A 376 -23.78 -1.59 14.19
C TYR A 376 -22.74 -2.46 14.90
N LEU A 377 -21.48 -2.32 14.55
CA LEU A 377 -20.40 -3.06 15.21
C LEU A 377 -20.28 -2.72 16.69
N GLY A 378 -20.48 -1.45 17.05
CA GLY A 378 -20.49 -1.01 18.45
C GLY A 378 -21.59 -1.67 19.29
N THR A 379 -22.73 -2.03 18.70
CA THR A 379 -23.80 -2.75 19.38
C THR A 379 -23.62 -4.27 19.42
N GLN A 380 -22.76 -4.82 18.58
CA GLN A 380 -22.57 -6.28 18.45
C GLN A 380 -21.29 -6.81 19.06
N LEU A 381 -20.25 -5.98 19.14
CA LEU A 381 -18.95 -6.40 19.64
C LEU A 381 -18.89 -6.38 21.17
N PRO A 382 -18.23 -7.35 21.81
CA PRO A 382 -17.91 -7.28 23.22
C PRO A 382 -16.92 -6.14 23.47
N ILE A 383 -16.86 -5.67 24.71
CA ILE A 383 -16.12 -4.47 25.08
C ILE A 383 -14.63 -4.54 24.77
N ASP A 384 -14.02 -5.69 24.93
CA ASP A 384 -12.60 -5.94 24.61
C ASP A 384 -12.29 -5.71 23.14
N ARG A 385 -13.17 -6.12 22.25
CA ARG A 385 -13.06 -5.87 20.80
C ARG A 385 -13.46 -4.45 20.45
N PHE A 386 -14.42 -3.90 21.17
CA PHE A 386 -14.83 -2.52 20.97
C PHE A 386 -13.73 -1.51 21.27
N LEU A 387 -12.76 -1.85 22.12
CA LEU A 387 -11.59 -1.01 22.38
C LEU A 387 -10.79 -0.67 21.09
N THR A 388 -10.82 -1.54 20.06
CA THR A 388 -10.18 -1.22 18.78
C THR A 388 -10.80 0.01 18.13
N PHE A 389 -12.13 0.21 18.29
CA PHE A 389 -12.84 1.38 17.79
C PHE A 389 -12.47 2.64 18.55
N TYR A 390 -12.20 2.52 19.84
CA TYR A 390 -11.68 3.65 20.62
C TYR A 390 -10.33 4.10 20.08
N TYR A 391 -9.36 3.20 19.95
CA TYR A 391 -8.03 3.54 19.48
C TYR A 391 -8.00 3.98 18.02
N GLY A 392 -8.82 3.40 17.17
CA GLY A 392 -8.91 3.72 15.75
C GLY A 392 -9.68 5.00 15.42
N HIS A 393 -10.48 5.54 16.36
CA HIS A 393 -11.39 6.65 16.05
C HIS A 393 -11.39 7.72 17.16
N PRO A 394 -12.22 7.65 18.22
CA PRO A 394 -12.31 8.75 19.19
C PRO A 394 -11.01 8.99 19.96
N GLY A 395 -10.23 7.95 20.22
CA GLY A 395 -8.93 8.06 20.89
C GLY A 395 -7.95 8.95 20.15
N PHE A 396 -7.95 8.91 18.83
CA PHE A 396 -7.12 9.80 18.01
C PHE A 396 -7.45 11.28 18.27
N HIS A 397 -8.72 11.63 18.28
CA HIS A 397 -9.15 13.01 18.51
C HIS A 397 -8.88 13.46 19.94
N ILE A 398 -9.12 12.58 20.92
CA ILE A 398 -8.84 12.87 22.35
C ILE A 398 -7.33 13.09 22.54
N HIS A 399 -6.48 12.24 21.99
CA HIS A 399 -5.03 12.38 22.10
C HIS A 399 -4.55 13.70 21.45
N ASN A 400 -5.02 14.02 20.25
CA ASN A 400 -4.64 15.28 19.59
C ASN A 400 -5.07 16.50 20.42
N MET A 401 -6.27 16.46 21.01
CA MET A 401 -6.76 17.54 21.88
C MET A 401 -5.89 17.68 23.13
N LEU A 402 -5.51 16.58 23.75
CA LEU A 402 -4.63 16.58 24.93
C LEU A 402 -3.23 17.11 24.58
N VAL A 403 -2.67 16.73 23.42
CA VAL A 403 -1.37 17.25 22.98
C VAL A 403 -1.43 18.76 22.75
N ILE A 404 -2.46 19.25 22.05
CA ILE A 404 -2.64 20.69 21.80
C ILE A 404 -2.75 21.43 23.13
N LEU A 405 -3.57 20.95 24.05
CA LEU A 405 -3.76 21.56 25.35
C LEU A 405 -2.47 21.57 26.17
N SER A 406 -1.70 20.48 26.16
CA SER A 406 -0.42 20.41 26.87
C SER A 406 0.62 21.39 26.34
N VAL A 407 0.70 21.56 25.01
CA VAL A 407 1.58 22.55 24.38
C VAL A 407 1.19 23.97 24.76
N GLN A 408 -0.10 24.31 24.68
CA GLN A 408 -0.60 25.61 25.07
C GLN A 408 -0.36 25.91 26.55
N THR A 409 -0.59 24.92 27.43
CA THR A 409 -0.31 25.05 28.86
C THR A 409 1.19 25.25 29.11
N PHE A 410 2.04 24.55 28.40
CA PHE A 410 3.50 24.72 28.50
C PHE A 410 3.92 26.13 28.08
N ILE A 411 3.41 26.65 26.98
CA ILE A 411 3.69 28.03 26.52
C ILE A 411 3.25 29.04 27.55
N ALA A 412 1.99 28.94 28.01
CA ALA A 412 1.44 29.87 28.99
C ALA A 412 2.21 29.84 30.33
N THR A 413 2.59 28.65 30.81
CA THR A 413 3.41 28.54 32.04
C THR A 413 4.81 29.08 31.83
N SER A 414 5.42 28.85 30.67
CA SER A 414 6.74 29.41 30.37
C SER A 414 6.72 30.95 30.32
N GLU A 415 5.73 31.54 29.69
CA GLU A 415 5.54 32.99 29.66
C GLU A 415 5.35 33.60 31.06
N LEU A 416 4.66 32.89 31.94
CA LEU A 416 4.46 33.32 33.31
C LEU A 416 5.73 33.15 34.18
N LEU A 417 6.53 32.12 33.96
CA LEU A 417 7.71 31.79 34.77
C LEU A 417 8.97 32.54 34.34
N ILE A 418 9.16 32.87 33.08
CA ILE A 418 10.33 33.59 32.55
C ILE A 418 10.57 34.92 33.27
N PRO A 419 9.57 35.77 33.48
CA PRO A 419 9.76 37.04 34.24
C PRO A 419 10.22 36.80 35.68
N TYR A 420 9.74 35.75 36.32
CA TYR A 420 10.17 35.43 37.70
C TYR A 420 11.63 34.92 37.77
N ILE A 421 12.04 34.15 36.81
CA ILE A 421 13.43 33.65 36.75
C ILE A 421 14.39 34.82 36.47
N TRP A 422 14.01 35.75 35.56
CA TRP A 422 14.83 36.91 35.24
C TRP A 422 14.85 37.99 36.32
N SER A 423 13.83 38.06 37.16
CA SER A 423 13.81 38.97 38.33
C SER A 423 14.56 38.44 39.55
N ALA A 424 14.87 37.14 39.58
CA ALA A 424 15.59 36.50 40.68
C ALA A 424 17.11 36.29 40.39
N SER A 425 17.55 36.59 39.19
CA SER A 425 18.97 36.67 38.78
C SER A 425 19.48 38.10 38.77
#